data_28ea7616e1d09d6703786c14b599b7c0
#
_entry.id   28ea7616e1d09d6703786c14b599b7c0
#
_cell.length_a   1.000
_cell.length_b   1.000
_cell.length_c   1.000
_cell.angle_alpha   90.00
_cell.angle_beta   90.00
_cell.angle_gamma   90.00
#
_symmetry.space_group_name_H-M   'P 1'
#
loop_
_entity.id
_entity.type
_entity.pdbx_description
1 polymer ?
#
loop_
_entity_poly.entity_id
_entity_poly.type
_entity_poly.pdbx_seq_one_letter_code
_entity_poly.pdbx_strand_id
1 'polypeptide(L)'
;MRAALAAALLLAAPLAIAQDRAARLSERARQDREIVYFLQPPETHAFDLYHNLTESREGVDKYLNVVRAGSTVTNPKAVVLDTGEALPVETLRGEAIRAAGIDIGEPVRPESEVVVIRFPKLAAGQTLRLRISETYKDPGRYRLEGDELVFDRSFGRPRNAVVLPPGYYLTNSSIPTTLSETEDGRIRLDFVNPRPDEIAVLITARKRRARTAP
;
A
#
# COMPACT_ATOMS: atom_id res chain seq x y z
N MET A 1 -51.74 0.73 -1.28
CA MET A 1 -50.63 1.74 -1.43
C MET A 1 -49.41 1.58 -0.49
N ARG A 2 -49.43 0.66 0.50
CA ARG A 2 -48.26 0.48 1.43
C ARG A 2 -47.18 -0.51 0.95
N ALA A 3 -47.49 -1.39 0.00
CA ALA A 3 -46.53 -2.38 -0.50
C ALA A 3 -45.54 -1.84 -1.54
N ALA A 4 -45.85 -0.77 -2.26
CA ALA A 4 -44.99 -0.18 -3.29
C ALA A 4 -43.82 0.65 -2.72
N LEU A 5 -43.94 1.21 -1.50
CA LEU A 5 -42.87 1.98 -0.86
C LEU A 5 -41.74 1.11 -0.32
N ALA A 6 -42.05 -0.13 0.12
CA ALA A 6 -41.03 -1.03 0.67
C ALA A 6 -40.08 -1.60 -0.41
N ALA A 7 -40.56 -1.80 -1.64
CA ALA A 7 -39.77 -2.30 -2.75
C ALA A 7 -38.79 -1.25 -3.30
N ALA A 8 -39.15 0.03 -3.25
CA ALA A 8 -38.26 1.12 -3.69
C ALA A 8 -37.05 1.35 -2.75
N LEU A 9 -37.24 1.13 -1.45
CA LEU A 9 -36.16 1.27 -0.45
C LEU A 9 -35.14 0.12 -0.53
N LEU A 10 -35.53 -1.09 -0.90
CA LEU A 10 -34.64 -2.23 -1.05
C LEU A 10 -33.74 -2.15 -2.30
N LEU A 11 -34.16 -1.44 -3.34
CA LEU A 11 -33.39 -1.24 -4.57
C LEU A 11 -32.42 -0.03 -4.48
N ALA A 12 -32.68 0.92 -3.60
CA ALA A 12 -31.84 2.11 -3.45
C ALA A 12 -30.52 1.84 -2.68
N ALA A 13 -30.51 0.91 -1.74
CA ALA A 13 -29.34 0.61 -0.93
C ALA A 13 -28.15 0.06 -1.74
N PRO A 14 -28.27 -0.92 -2.64
CA PRO A 14 -27.15 -1.43 -3.42
C PRO A 14 -26.61 -0.40 -4.42
N LEU A 15 -27.42 0.50 -4.93
CA LEU A 15 -27.00 1.60 -5.80
C LEU A 15 -26.16 2.63 -5.05
N ALA A 16 -26.53 3.01 -3.85
CA ALA A 16 -25.77 3.95 -3.02
C ALA A 16 -24.39 3.39 -2.64
N ILE A 17 -24.32 2.10 -2.28
CA ILE A 17 -23.05 1.42 -1.97
C ILE A 17 -22.14 1.35 -3.21
N ALA A 18 -22.70 1.06 -4.38
CA ALA A 18 -21.95 1.00 -5.62
C ALA A 18 -21.41 2.38 -6.04
N GLN A 19 -22.20 3.44 -5.86
CA GLN A 19 -21.78 4.82 -6.14
C GLN A 19 -20.69 5.30 -5.19
N ASP A 20 -20.80 5.01 -3.89
CA ASP A 20 -19.77 5.34 -2.90
C ASP A 20 -18.45 4.60 -3.19
N ARG A 21 -18.52 3.31 -3.55
CA ARG A 21 -17.36 2.55 -3.96
C ARG A 21 -16.70 3.13 -5.22
N ALA A 22 -17.47 3.48 -6.24
CA ALA A 22 -16.97 4.08 -7.46
C ALA A 22 -16.32 5.44 -7.21
N ALA A 23 -16.90 6.28 -6.34
CA ALA A 23 -16.33 7.56 -5.93
C ALA A 23 -14.99 7.38 -5.21
N ARG A 24 -14.89 6.44 -4.26
CA ARG A 24 -13.64 6.12 -3.55
C ARG A 24 -12.55 5.59 -4.49
N LEU A 25 -12.88 4.74 -5.45
CA LEU A 25 -11.93 4.24 -6.44
C LEU A 25 -11.43 5.36 -7.35
N SER A 26 -12.34 6.24 -7.82
CA SER A 26 -11.98 7.39 -8.64
C SER A 26 -11.07 8.37 -7.88
N GLU A 27 -11.33 8.61 -6.60
CA GLU A 27 -10.48 9.40 -5.73
C GLU A 27 -9.08 8.78 -5.60
N ARG A 28 -8.99 7.46 -5.37
CA ARG A 28 -7.72 6.74 -5.28
C ARG A 28 -6.86 6.89 -6.54
N ALA A 29 -7.47 6.85 -7.72
CA ALA A 29 -6.77 7.01 -8.99
C ALA A 29 -6.21 8.42 -9.22
N ARG A 30 -6.81 9.43 -8.61
CA ARG A 30 -6.41 10.84 -8.76
C ARG A 30 -5.41 11.31 -7.72
N GLN A 31 -5.21 10.55 -6.64
CA GLN A 31 -4.26 10.93 -5.59
C GLN A 31 -2.82 10.85 -6.10
N ASP A 32 -2.04 11.90 -5.80
CA ASP A 32 -0.60 11.88 -6.01
C ASP A 32 0.04 10.95 -4.97
N ARG A 33 0.16 9.67 -5.34
CA ARG A 33 0.67 8.60 -4.48
C ARG A 33 1.66 7.73 -5.21
N GLU A 34 2.72 7.42 -4.49
CA GLU A 34 3.76 6.50 -4.91
C GLU A 34 4.08 5.55 -3.77
N ILE A 35 4.27 4.26 -4.06
CA ILE A 35 4.81 3.29 -3.11
C ILE A 35 6.04 2.65 -3.75
N VAL A 36 7.16 2.65 -3.01
CA VAL A 36 8.37 1.95 -3.42
C VAL A 36 8.66 0.84 -2.42
N TYR A 37 8.76 -0.38 -2.94
CA TYR A 37 9.06 -1.61 -2.19
C TYR A 37 10.52 -1.97 -2.39
N PHE A 38 11.28 -2.16 -1.31
CA PHE A 38 12.65 -2.62 -1.30
C PHE A 38 12.67 -4.05 -0.75
N LEU A 39 12.74 -5.03 -1.64
CA LEU A 39 12.69 -6.42 -1.24
C LEU A 39 13.95 -6.81 -0.47
N GLN A 40 13.79 -7.39 0.70
CA GLN A 40 14.85 -8.01 1.50
C GLN A 40 15.12 -9.43 0.98
N PRO A 41 16.11 -10.19 1.46
CA PRO A 41 16.28 -11.59 1.09
C PRO A 41 14.96 -12.37 1.22
N PRO A 42 14.53 -13.14 0.19
CA PRO A 42 13.18 -13.70 0.14
C PRO A 42 12.87 -14.69 1.27
N GLU A 43 13.88 -15.25 1.91
CA GLU A 43 13.75 -16.13 3.08
C GLU A 43 13.19 -15.39 4.30
N THR A 44 13.32 -14.06 4.34
CA THR A 44 12.76 -13.22 5.39
C THR A 44 11.27 -12.96 5.21
N HIS A 45 10.75 -13.13 3.99
CA HIS A 45 9.40 -12.72 3.57
C HIS A 45 9.13 -11.23 3.81
N ALA A 46 10.19 -10.42 3.95
CA ALA A 46 10.10 -9.02 4.36
C ALA A 46 10.56 -8.08 3.25
N PHE A 47 9.99 -6.88 3.27
CA PHE A 47 10.39 -5.77 2.43
C PHE A 47 10.19 -4.46 3.18
N ASP A 48 11.11 -3.55 2.98
CA ASP A 48 10.93 -2.17 3.39
C ASP A 48 10.11 -1.44 2.33
N LEU A 49 9.34 -0.47 2.74
CA LEU A 49 8.66 0.39 1.80
C LEU A 49 8.63 1.84 2.29
N TYR A 50 8.55 2.75 1.36
CA TYR A 50 8.00 4.06 1.66
C TYR A 50 6.79 4.35 0.77
N HIS A 51 5.88 5.13 1.33
CA HIS A 51 4.67 5.60 0.71
C HIS A 51 4.68 7.12 0.73
N ASN A 52 4.85 7.74 -0.43
CA ASN A 52 4.68 9.17 -0.60
C ASN A 52 3.23 9.46 -0.97
N LEU A 53 2.65 10.45 -0.33
CA LEU A 53 1.29 10.90 -0.64
C LEU A 53 1.13 12.40 -0.37
N THR A 54 0.20 13.01 -1.09
CA THR A 54 -0.29 14.35 -0.81
C THR A 54 -1.70 14.25 -0.24
N GLU A 55 -1.88 14.73 0.99
CA GLU A 55 -3.19 14.87 1.61
C GLU A 55 -3.68 16.31 1.39
N SER A 56 -4.92 16.45 0.90
CA SER A 56 -5.51 17.76 0.59
C SER A 56 -6.95 17.90 1.06
N ARG A 57 -7.49 16.87 1.72
CA ARG A 57 -8.89 16.88 2.18
C ARG A 57 -9.02 17.77 3.41
N GLU A 58 -9.91 18.75 3.33
CA GLU A 58 -10.24 19.63 4.45
C GLU A 58 -10.74 18.84 5.66
N GLY A 59 -10.31 19.24 6.84
CA GLY A 59 -10.74 18.68 8.11
C GLY A 59 -10.07 17.36 8.50
N VAL A 60 -9.24 16.77 7.63
CA VAL A 60 -8.47 15.56 7.94
C VAL A 60 -7.30 15.89 8.86
N ASP A 61 -7.08 15.08 9.88
CA ASP A 61 -6.04 15.22 10.91
C ASP A 61 -5.19 13.96 11.08
N LYS A 62 -5.42 12.94 10.25
CA LYS A 62 -4.70 11.67 10.31
C LYS A 62 -4.76 10.91 8.99
N TYR A 63 -3.77 10.07 8.78
CA TYR A 63 -3.75 9.05 7.74
C TYR A 63 -3.79 7.67 8.38
N LEU A 64 -4.59 6.77 7.81
CA LEU A 64 -4.74 5.39 8.26
C LEU A 64 -4.13 4.44 7.24
N ASN A 65 -3.11 3.70 7.65
CA ASN A 65 -2.59 2.58 6.87
C ASN A 65 -3.10 1.26 7.48
N VAL A 66 -4.17 0.72 6.90
CA VAL A 66 -4.73 -0.57 7.32
C VAL A 66 -3.80 -1.68 6.85
N VAL A 67 -3.29 -2.46 7.79
CA VAL A 67 -2.38 -3.57 7.51
C VAL A 67 -3.17 -4.73 6.93
N ARG A 68 -2.71 -5.24 5.79
CA ARG A 68 -3.36 -6.35 5.11
C ARG A 68 -3.38 -7.60 6.00
N ALA A 69 -4.50 -8.31 6.03
CA ALA A 69 -4.62 -9.57 6.75
C ALA A 69 -3.54 -10.58 6.33
N GLY A 70 -2.90 -11.21 7.30
CA GLY A 70 -1.77 -12.13 7.10
C GLY A 70 -0.40 -11.48 6.98
N SER A 71 -0.34 -10.13 6.96
CA SER A 71 0.90 -9.36 7.03
C SER A 71 1.14 -8.82 8.43
N THR A 72 2.38 -8.45 8.72
CA THR A 72 2.75 -7.69 9.92
C THR A 72 3.56 -6.46 9.52
N VAL A 73 3.42 -5.38 10.31
CA VAL A 73 4.17 -4.14 10.12
C VAL A 73 5.06 -3.87 11.32
N THR A 74 6.28 -3.43 11.05
CA THR A 74 7.24 -3.00 12.05
C THR A 74 7.90 -1.69 11.64
N ASN A 75 8.45 -0.97 12.63
CA ASN A 75 9.19 0.28 12.44
C ASN A 75 8.43 1.37 11.66
N PRO A 76 7.12 1.59 11.88
CA PRO A 76 6.41 2.63 11.16
C PRO A 76 6.94 4.01 11.56
N LYS A 77 7.20 4.85 10.54
CA LYS A 77 7.65 6.24 10.69
C LYS A 77 6.94 7.11 9.67
N ALA A 78 6.74 8.37 10.00
CA ALA A 78 6.21 9.33 9.05
C ALA A 78 6.91 10.68 9.20
N VAL A 79 7.11 11.36 8.09
CA VAL A 79 7.68 12.70 8.03
C VAL A 79 6.90 13.57 7.04
N VAL A 80 6.89 14.88 7.29
CA VAL A 80 6.47 15.87 6.33
C VAL A 80 7.58 16.02 5.28
N LEU A 81 7.28 15.78 4.00
CA LEU A 81 8.30 15.81 2.94
C LEU A 81 8.94 17.18 2.75
N ASP A 82 8.17 18.24 2.97
CA ASP A 82 8.63 19.62 2.70
C ASP A 82 9.54 20.17 3.80
N THR A 83 9.41 19.68 5.03
CA THR A 83 10.16 20.18 6.20
C THR A 83 11.08 19.14 6.83
N GLY A 84 10.86 17.85 6.57
CA GLY A 84 11.54 16.75 7.27
C GLY A 84 11.03 16.52 8.70
N GLU A 85 10.00 17.24 9.14
CA GLU A 85 9.42 17.10 10.48
C GLU A 85 8.85 15.71 10.68
N ALA A 86 9.21 15.07 11.79
CA ALA A 86 8.67 13.76 12.18
C ALA A 86 7.25 13.92 12.72
N LEU A 87 6.35 13.05 12.27
CA LEU A 87 4.97 13.01 12.72
C LEU A 87 4.73 11.91 13.75
N PRO A 88 3.79 12.10 14.70
CA PRO A 88 3.36 11.06 15.62
C PRO A 88 2.77 9.87 14.88
N VAL A 89 3.27 8.67 15.19
CA VAL A 89 2.80 7.40 14.62
C VAL A 89 2.48 6.44 15.75
N GLU A 90 1.32 5.80 15.67
CA GLU A 90 0.91 4.74 16.58
C GLU A 90 0.37 3.54 15.80
N THR A 91 0.52 2.34 16.35
CA THR A 91 -0.07 1.11 15.80
C THR A 91 -1.14 0.61 16.75
N LEU A 92 -2.36 0.46 16.24
CA LEU A 92 -3.51 -0.04 16.98
C LEU A 92 -3.93 -1.41 16.45
N ARG A 93 -4.40 -2.28 17.35
CA ARG A 93 -4.84 -3.64 17.01
C ARG A 93 -6.18 -3.97 17.66
N GLY A 94 -7.01 -4.70 16.92
CA GLY A 94 -8.24 -5.28 17.43
C GLY A 94 -9.10 -4.30 18.22
N GLU A 95 -9.33 -4.57 19.51
CA GLU A 95 -10.16 -3.75 20.37
C GLU A 95 -9.66 -2.31 20.55
N ALA A 96 -8.34 -2.07 20.50
CA ALA A 96 -7.78 -0.72 20.58
C ALA A 96 -8.24 0.18 19.40
N ILE A 97 -8.49 -0.40 18.22
CA ILE A 97 -9.03 0.33 17.07
C ILE A 97 -10.46 0.81 17.37
N ARG A 98 -11.30 -0.07 17.97
CA ARG A 98 -12.68 0.28 18.36
C ARG A 98 -12.69 1.33 19.46
N ALA A 99 -11.88 1.12 20.51
CA ALA A 99 -11.77 2.06 21.62
C ALA A 99 -11.31 3.45 21.20
N ALA A 100 -10.46 3.54 20.18
CA ALA A 100 -10.03 4.80 19.57
C ALA A 100 -11.05 5.42 18.62
N GLY A 101 -12.19 4.76 18.35
CA GLY A 101 -13.22 5.23 17.42
C GLY A 101 -12.72 5.34 15.97
N ILE A 102 -11.75 4.52 15.58
CA ILE A 102 -11.18 4.56 14.24
C ILE A 102 -11.97 3.64 13.30
N ASP A 103 -12.50 4.23 12.22
CA ASP A 103 -13.10 3.49 11.11
C ASP A 103 -12.00 3.11 10.11
N ILE A 104 -11.74 1.80 9.98
CA ILE A 104 -10.77 1.25 9.03
C ILE A 104 -11.42 0.87 7.69
N GLY A 105 -12.72 1.16 7.50
CA GLY A 105 -13.48 0.87 6.27
C GLY A 105 -13.90 -0.59 6.13
N GLU A 106 -13.67 -1.43 7.16
CA GLU A 106 -14.08 -2.83 7.24
C GLU A 106 -14.36 -3.22 8.70
N PRO A 107 -15.07 -4.32 8.97
CA PRO A 107 -15.30 -4.79 10.32
C PRO A 107 -13.99 -5.09 11.06
N VAL A 108 -13.82 -4.46 12.24
CA VAL A 108 -12.63 -4.68 13.08
C VAL A 108 -12.67 -6.07 13.70
N ARG A 109 -11.63 -6.87 13.47
CA ARG A 109 -11.40 -8.20 14.02
C ARG A 109 -10.26 -8.17 15.04
N PRO A 110 -10.07 -9.21 15.86
CA PRO A 110 -8.95 -9.26 16.82
C PRO A 110 -7.58 -9.09 16.15
N GLU A 111 -7.40 -9.62 14.94
CA GLU A 111 -6.18 -9.54 14.14
C GLU A 111 -6.05 -8.27 13.29
N SER A 112 -7.10 -7.43 13.21
CA SER A 112 -7.02 -6.16 12.48
C SER A 112 -5.95 -5.26 13.08
N GLU A 113 -5.14 -4.66 12.21
CA GLU A 113 -4.05 -3.76 12.58
C GLU A 113 -4.11 -2.52 11.70
N VAL A 114 -3.90 -1.35 12.31
CA VAL A 114 -3.81 -0.08 11.59
C VAL A 114 -2.67 0.76 12.14
N VAL A 115 -1.88 1.31 11.24
CA VAL A 115 -0.90 2.36 11.56
C VAL A 115 -1.57 3.71 11.36
N VAL A 116 -1.59 4.51 12.44
CA VAL A 116 -2.22 5.83 12.49
C VAL A 116 -1.13 6.89 12.50
N ILE A 117 -1.12 7.74 11.49
CA ILE A 117 -0.22 8.88 11.39
C ILE A 117 -1.04 10.13 11.68
N ARG A 118 -0.65 10.91 12.71
CA ARG A 118 -1.36 12.11 13.11
C ARG A 118 -0.64 13.37 12.63
N PHE A 119 -1.41 14.37 12.22
CA PHE A 119 -0.91 15.69 11.79
C PHE A 119 -1.94 16.76 12.13
N PRO A 120 -1.55 18.05 12.10
CA PRO A 120 -2.50 19.15 12.30
C PRO A 120 -3.65 19.08 11.31
N LYS A 121 -4.87 19.38 11.80
CA LYS A 121 -6.08 19.38 10.97
C LYS A 121 -5.90 20.34 9.79
N LEU A 122 -6.10 19.82 8.56
CA LEU A 122 -5.95 20.63 7.36
C LEU A 122 -7.12 21.59 7.18
N ALA A 123 -6.81 22.86 6.92
CA ALA A 123 -7.80 23.87 6.52
C ALA A 123 -8.10 23.78 5.00
N ALA A 124 -9.15 24.45 4.58
CA ALA A 124 -9.51 24.56 3.18
C ALA A 124 -8.32 25.07 2.34
N GLY A 125 -8.00 24.38 1.24
CA GLY A 125 -6.90 24.71 0.34
C GLY A 125 -5.50 24.37 0.84
N GLN A 126 -5.35 23.84 2.05
CA GLN A 126 -4.07 23.33 2.54
C GLN A 126 -3.77 21.94 1.98
N THR A 127 -2.49 21.68 1.78
CA THR A 127 -1.96 20.37 1.40
C THR A 127 -0.82 19.99 2.34
N LEU A 128 -0.68 18.68 2.56
CA LEU A 128 0.41 18.11 3.34
C LEU A 128 1.03 16.95 2.57
N ARG A 129 2.32 17.04 2.27
CA ARG A 129 3.08 15.99 1.61
C ARG A 129 3.76 15.11 2.64
N LEU A 130 3.42 13.83 2.63
CA LEU A 130 3.87 12.86 3.62
C LEU A 130 4.73 11.78 2.99
N ARG A 131 5.74 11.33 3.73
CA ARG A 131 6.39 10.03 3.53
C ARG A 131 6.13 9.17 4.76
N ILE A 132 5.58 7.99 4.52
CA ILE A 132 5.41 6.94 5.52
C ILE A 132 6.38 5.83 5.16
N SER A 133 7.19 5.38 6.11
CA SER A 133 8.16 4.28 5.92
C SER A 133 7.87 3.17 6.89
N GLU A 134 7.89 1.93 6.42
CA GLU A 134 7.52 0.74 7.19
C GLU A 134 8.29 -0.48 6.69
N THR A 135 8.46 -1.47 7.54
CA THR A 135 8.89 -2.81 7.16
C THR A 135 7.71 -3.77 7.25
N TYR A 136 7.36 -4.37 6.13
CA TYR A 136 6.33 -5.41 6.03
C TYR A 136 6.96 -6.79 6.02
N LYS A 137 6.27 -7.76 6.67
CA LYS A 137 6.49 -9.18 6.48
C LYS A 137 5.19 -9.80 5.96
N ASP A 138 5.26 -10.44 4.78
CA ASP A 138 4.09 -10.97 4.07
C ASP A 138 4.44 -12.28 3.36
N PRO A 139 4.47 -13.42 4.09
CA PRO A 139 4.87 -14.71 3.52
C PRO A 139 3.91 -15.22 2.44
N GLY A 140 2.67 -14.79 2.45
CA GLY A 140 1.69 -15.15 1.43
C GLY A 140 1.95 -14.49 0.07
N ARG A 141 2.68 -13.37 0.07
CA ARG A 141 2.88 -12.56 -1.14
C ARG A 141 4.33 -12.34 -1.54
N TYR A 142 5.25 -12.57 -0.62
CA TYR A 142 6.69 -12.50 -0.86
C TYR A 142 7.38 -13.73 -0.29
N ARG A 143 7.94 -14.56 -1.16
CA ARG A 143 8.49 -15.85 -0.78
C ARG A 143 9.51 -16.37 -1.79
N LEU A 144 10.20 -17.41 -1.41
CA LEU A 144 11.03 -18.22 -2.30
C LEU A 144 10.27 -19.50 -2.68
N GLU A 145 10.20 -19.80 -3.97
CA GLU A 145 9.68 -21.06 -4.51
C GLU A 145 10.83 -21.78 -5.27
N GLY A 146 11.41 -22.80 -4.64
CA GLY A 146 12.65 -23.39 -5.14
C GLY A 146 13.80 -22.38 -5.10
N ASP A 147 14.37 -22.04 -6.25
CA ASP A 147 15.41 -21.02 -6.42
C ASP A 147 14.87 -19.66 -6.94
N GLU A 148 13.55 -19.54 -7.05
CA GLU A 148 12.90 -18.37 -7.61
C GLU A 148 12.21 -17.52 -6.53
N LEU A 149 12.58 -16.26 -6.45
CA LEU A 149 11.87 -15.24 -5.71
C LEU A 149 10.52 -14.98 -6.39
N VAL A 150 9.45 -14.98 -5.60
CA VAL A 150 8.10 -14.66 -6.05
C VAL A 150 7.58 -13.48 -5.22
N PHE A 151 7.20 -12.40 -5.91
CA PHE A 151 6.51 -11.24 -5.33
C PHE A 151 5.18 -11.05 -6.06
N ASP A 152 4.08 -11.39 -5.38
CA ASP A 152 2.71 -11.41 -5.91
C ASP A 152 1.84 -10.42 -5.15
N ARG A 153 1.55 -9.25 -5.73
CA ARG A 153 0.78 -8.19 -5.07
C ARG A 153 -0.18 -7.49 -6.02
N SER A 154 -1.20 -6.88 -5.42
CA SER A 154 -2.07 -5.93 -6.11
C SER A 154 -1.58 -4.50 -5.86
N PHE A 155 -1.47 -3.71 -6.93
CA PHE A 155 -1.12 -2.29 -6.86
C PHE A 155 -2.35 -1.43 -7.09
N GLY A 156 -2.85 -0.82 -6.03
CA GLY A 156 -4.02 0.07 -6.06
C GLY A 156 -3.65 1.56 -6.12
N ARG A 157 -2.36 1.91 -6.24
CA ARG A 157 -1.91 3.30 -6.32
C ARG A 157 -1.43 3.62 -7.74
N PRO A 158 -1.46 4.89 -8.15
CA PRO A 158 -1.05 5.28 -9.52
C PRO A 158 0.38 4.89 -9.85
N ARG A 159 1.31 5.08 -8.91
CA ARG A 159 2.72 4.75 -9.09
C ARG A 159 3.20 3.76 -8.04
N ASN A 160 3.87 2.72 -8.51
CA ASN A 160 4.50 1.72 -7.65
C ASN A 160 5.87 1.36 -8.23
N ALA A 161 6.84 1.13 -7.37
CA ALA A 161 8.13 0.60 -7.78
C ALA A 161 8.54 -0.57 -6.89
N VAL A 162 9.25 -1.53 -7.47
CA VAL A 162 9.81 -2.68 -6.76
C VAL A 162 11.31 -2.74 -7.03
N VAL A 163 12.09 -2.73 -5.97
CA VAL A 163 13.55 -2.88 -6.02
C VAL A 163 13.90 -4.29 -5.56
N LEU A 164 14.50 -5.08 -6.44
CA LEU A 164 14.89 -6.46 -6.15
C LEU A 164 16.01 -6.51 -5.09
N PRO A 165 16.17 -7.63 -4.38
CA PRO A 165 17.31 -7.80 -3.47
C PRO A 165 18.64 -7.75 -4.21
N PRO A 166 19.74 -7.40 -3.54
CA PRO A 166 21.06 -7.40 -4.16
C PRO A 166 21.41 -8.74 -4.79
N GLY A 167 21.97 -8.71 -6.00
CA GLY A 167 22.42 -9.90 -6.72
C GLY A 167 21.31 -10.70 -7.39
N TYR A 168 20.07 -10.23 -7.39
CA TYR A 168 18.98 -10.86 -8.15
C TYR A 168 18.84 -10.23 -9.55
N TYR A 169 18.35 -11.04 -10.49
CA TYR A 169 17.94 -10.59 -11.82
C TYR A 169 16.48 -10.96 -12.07
N LEU A 170 15.79 -10.14 -12.84
CA LEU A 170 14.39 -10.35 -13.20
C LEU A 170 14.27 -11.56 -14.14
N THR A 171 13.34 -12.47 -13.84
CA THR A 171 12.96 -13.59 -14.72
C THR A 171 11.62 -13.35 -15.40
N ASN A 172 10.66 -12.72 -14.69
CA ASN A 172 9.36 -12.38 -15.26
C ASN A 172 8.70 -11.19 -14.57
N SER A 173 7.90 -10.46 -15.33
CA SER A 173 6.88 -9.51 -14.84
C SER A 173 5.59 -9.76 -15.59
N SER A 174 4.48 -9.97 -14.87
CA SER A 174 3.16 -10.27 -15.45
C SER A 174 2.54 -9.10 -16.21
N ILE A 175 3.05 -7.89 -16.02
CA ILE A 175 2.61 -6.68 -16.72
C ILE A 175 3.81 -5.87 -17.20
N PRO A 176 3.64 -5.03 -18.24
CA PRO A 176 4.71 -4.14 -18.70
C PRO A 176 5.23 -3.23 -17.59
N THR A 177 6.54 -3.03 -17.56
CA THR A 177 7.23 -2.22 -16.55
C THR A 177 8.44 -1.53 -17.16
N THR A 178 8.82 -0.38 -16.60
CA THR A 178 10.12 0.23 -16.90
C THR A 178 11.18 -0.36 -15.99
N LEU A 179 12.32 -0.75 -16.56
CA LEU A 179 13.46 -1.26 -15.83
C LEU A 179 14.55 -0.20 -15.72
N SER A 180 15.11 -0.06 -14.54
CA SER A 180 16.27 0.76 -14.28
C SER A 180 17.18 0.06 -13.27
N GLU A 181 18.38 0.59 -13.08
CA GLU A 181 19.32 0.16 -12.06
C GLU A 181 19.45 1.26 -11.01
N THR A 182 19.44 0.88 -9.73
CA THR A 182 19.67 1.81 -8.62
C THR A 182 21.18 2.07 -8.48
N GLU A 183 21.58 3.11 -7.74
CA GLU A 183 22.99 3.45 -7.51
C GLU A 183 23.80 2.30 -6.89
N ASP A 184 23.16 1.43 -6.11
CA ASP A 184 23.75 0.24 -5.50
C ASP A 184 23.65 -1.02 -6.38
N GLY A 185 23.31 -0.88 -7.67
CA GLY A 185 23.29 -1.96 -8.66
C GLY A 185 22.11 -2.91 -8.58
N ARG A 186 21.05 -2.57 -7.87
CA ARG A 186 19.83 -3.38 -7.83
C ARG A 186 18.88 -3.05 -8.98
N ILE A 187 18.13 -4.04 -9.43
CA ILE A 187 17.11 -3.83 -10.45
C ILE A 187 15.88 -3.18 -9.81
N ARG A 188 15.44 -2.09 -10.41
CA ARG A 188 14.20 -1.38 -10.08
C ARG A 188 13.19 -1.56 -11.22
N LEU A 189 11.97 -1.91 -10.85
CA LEU A 189 10.82 -2.04 -11.74
C LEU A 189 9.81 -0.94 -11.39
N ASP A 190 9.48 -0.08 -12.34
CA ASP A 190 8.49 0.99 -12.15
C ASP A 190 7.20 0.67 -12.89
N PHE A 191 6.08 0.76 -12.18
CA PHE A 191 4.73 0.43 -12.65
C PHE A 191 3.83 1.66 -12.56
N VAL A 192 3.03 1.86 -13.59
CA VAL A 192 1.94 2.84 -13.60
C VAL A 192 0.61 2.09 -13.65
N ASN A 193 -0.25 2.35 -12.66
CA ASN A 193 -1.63 1.89 -12.69
C ASN A 193 -2.54 3.02 -13.19
N PRO A 194 -3.00 2.98 -14.45
CA PRO A 194 -3.89 4.00 -15.00
C PRO A 194 -5.36 3.78 -14.60
N ARG A 195 -5.66 2.70 -13.89
CA ARG A 195 -7.02 2.29 -13.53
C ARG A 195 -7.41 2.84 -12.15
N PRO A 196 -8.71 3.05 -11.91
CA PRO A 196 -9.20 3.43 -10.58
C PRO A 196 -9.15 2.28 -9.56
N ASP A 197 -9.07 1.03 -10.01
CA ASP A 197 -8.98 -0.18 -9.21
C ASP A 197 -7.55 -0.73 -9.11
N GLU A 198 -7.40 -1.88 -8.49
CA GLU A 198 -6.11 -2.55 -8.34
C GLU A 198 -5.73 -3.32 -9.61
N ILE A 199 -4.44 -3.37 -9.90
CA ILE A 199 -3.84 -4.27 -10.89
C ILE A 199 -3.06 -5.36 -10.18
N ALA A 200 -3.25 -6.62 -10.60
CA ALA A 200 -2.46 -7.75 -10.10
C ALA A 200 -1.08 -7.73 -10.77
N VAL A 201 -0.04 -7.86 -9.97
CA VAL A 201 1.35 -7.85 -10.42
C VAL A 201 2.06 -9.04 -9.83
N LEU A 202 2.61 -9.89 -10.69
CA LEU A 202 3.50 -10.99 -10.34
C LEU A 202 4.89 -10.68 -10.89
N ILE A 203 5.88 -10.65 -9.99
CA ILE A 203 7.30 -10.50 -10.33
C ILE A 203 8.01 -11.77 -9.88
N THR A 204 8.83 -12.33 -10.76
CA THR A 204 9.75 -13.40 -10.39
C THR A 204 11.19 -13.00 -10.70
N ALA A 205 12.13 -13.48 -9.87
CA ALA A 205 13.54 -13.18 -9.99
C ALA A 205 14.39 -14.31 -9.42
N ARG A 206 15.63 -14.43 -9.90
CA ARG A 206 16.59 -15.42 -9.42
C ARG A 206 17.89 -14.75 -8.98
N LYS A 207 18.56 -15.38 -8.01
CA LYS A 207 19.87 -14.95 -7.57
C LYS A 207 20.92 -15.26 -8.65
N ARG A 208 21.75 -14.30 -8.98
CA ARG A 208 22.88 -14.53 -9.90
C ARG A 208 23.84 -15.51 -9.26
N ARG A 209 24.19 -16.56 -10.01
CA ARG A 209 25.29 -17.45 -9.59
C ARG A 209 26.60 -16.68 -9.66
N ALA A 210 27.43 -16.84 -8.65
CA ALA A 210 28.80 -16.33 -8.73
C ALA A 210 29.46 -16.94 -10.00
N ARG A 211 29.99 -16.07 -10.86
CA ARG A 211 30.84 -16.59 -11.95
C ARG A 211 32.07 -17.20 -11.29
N THR A 212 32.18 -18.52 -11.31
CA THR A 212 33.47 -19.16 -11.11
C THR A 212 34.39 -18.59 -12.17
N ALA A 213 35.41 -17.85 -11.73
CA ALA A 213 36.47 -17.41 -12.64
C ALA A 213 37.12 -18.65 -13.30
N PRO A 214 37.42 -18.60 -14.60
CA PRO A 214 38.10 -19.70 -15.30
C PRO A 214 39.47 -19.97 -14.73
#